data_f840ce4ce91ad860bd059444ad7f1e0e
#
_entry.id   f840ce4ce91ad860bd059444ad7f1e0e
#
_cell.length_a   1.000
_cell.length_b   1.000
_cell.length_c   1.000
_cell.angle_alpha   90.00
_cell.angle_beta   90.00
_cell.angle_gamma   90.00
#
_symmetry.space_group_name_H-M   'P 1'
#
loop_
_entity.id
_entity.type
_entity.pdbx_description
1 polymer ?
#
loop_
_entity_poly.entity_id
_entity_poly.type
_entity_poly.pdbx_seq_one_letter_code
_entity_poly.pdbx_strand_id
1 'polypeptide(L)'
;MRAWMLFGAVVALAVILVVRLFQIQVLEYDLYKTRSEHNRIEVQPVAAGRGLIFDRRGVLLGENRSVWSLGIVEELTDGEIAETISAVSSLIEIQTSEIEAFHKRLERRRRPYQAIPLKLRLLEEEAATIRVNGHMLPGVQVSSSVARHYPLGEISAHAIGSVRRITGDDLKRLDRTEYAATRYVGKRGIEAFYEHSLHGQVGHRRVEVDVRGRVIRELELRPSEKGTDLRLHLDSRLQILAYTVLGARRGAVVAIDPRSGGILAMVSRPSYDPNLFVRGMKSGEYRTLSESRELPLFNRAVQGQYAPGSTFKPIVGLAAVSKGVTSWDETIVDRGWFKLRGQQRIYRDWSWTPEDAGGQGIVDLRRAIYRSSNVYFYDLATRLKVDALSVFAHQFGLGSDTALDVYQAADGILPNREWKYGARGEDWYTGDTVNMGIGQGHLLVTPLQLATVASVFAARGRWKQPRMVMSENESMENSPASVTGPSEKDWELMIEAMEEVVHRGDRGIGDNGTAWGYIGRNITYRMAVSYTHLRAHETREDRGGPGRRGKKMRGGG
;
A
#
# COMPACT_ATOMS: atom_id res chain seq x y z
N MET A 1 15.72 -29.03 -85.98
CA MET A 1 14.73 -28.00 -85.51
C MET A 1 14.52 -28.01 -84.01
N ARG A 2 14.19 -29.15 -83.31
CA ARG A 2 13.94 -29.19 -81.86
C ARG A 2 15.12 -28.75 -80.98
N ALA A 3 16.39 -29.10 -81.34
CA ALA A 3 17.57 -28.69 -80.60
C ALA A 3 17.82 -27.17 -80.58
N TRP A 4 17.57 -26.53 -81.74
CA TRP A 4 17.70 -25.04 -81.83
C TRP A 4 16.60 -24.30 -81.09
N MET A 5 15.38 -24.88 -80.99
CA MET A 5 14.30 -24.30 -80.14
C MET A 5 14.61 -24.42 -78.67
N LEU A 6 15.16 -25.56 -78.23
CA LEU A 6 15.64 -25.75 -76.82
C LEU A 6 16.78 -24.78 -76.48
N PHE A 7 17.74 -24.64 -77.40
CA PHE A 7 18.84 -23.69 -77.18
C PHE A 7 18.31 -22.24 -77.12
N GLY A 8 17.40 -21.85 -77.99
CA GLY A 8 16.77 -20.52 -77.92
C GLY A 8 16.00 -20.31 -76.62
N ALA A 9 15.29 -21.30 -76.12
CA ALA A 9 14.59 -21.23 -74.85
C ALA A 9 15.56 -21.06 -73.65
N VAL A 10 16.69 -21.76 -73.60
CA VAL A 10 17.71 -21.63 -72.58
C VAL A 10 18.36 -20.24 -72.60
N VAL A 11 18.70 -19.74 -73.79
CA VAL A 11 19.25 -18.38 -73.95
C VAL A 11 18.22 -17.31 -73.50
N ALA A 12 16.94 -17.46 -73.86
CA ALA A 12 15.91 -16.54 -73.41
C ALA A 12 15.77 -16.52 -71.86
N LEU A 13 15.78 -17.70 -71.24
CA LEU A 13 15.78 -17.84 -69.77
C LEU A 13 17.03 -17.19 -69.13
N ALA A 14 18.20 -17.37 -69.72
CA ALA A 14 19.43 -16.76 -69.24
C ALA A 14 19.38 -15.23 -69.33
N VAL A 15 18.84 -14.68 -70.42
CA VAL A 15 18.66 -13.24 -70.58
C VAL A 15 17.68 -12.70 -69.54
N ILE A 16 16.55 -13.38 -69.30
CA ILE A 16 15.58 -12.98 -68.25
C ILE A 16 16.26 -12.98 -66.88
N LEU A 17 17.09 -13.98 -66.55
CA LEU A 17 17.82 -14.02 -65.29
C LEU A 17 18.83 -12.85 -65.17
N VAL A 18 19.57 -12.56 -66.22
CA VAL A 18 20.52 -11.42 -66.22
C VAL A 18 19.81 -10.10 -66.07
N VAL A 19 18.70 -9.88 -66.80
CA VAL A 19 17.89 -8.67 -66.65
C VAL A 19 17.36 -8.56 -65.21
N ARG A 20 16.89 -9.64 -64.62
CA ARG A 20 16.40 -9.65 -63.23
C ARG A 20 17.51 -9.41 -62.23
N LEU A 21 18.69 -9.97 -62.41
CA LEU A 21 19.88 -9.69 -61.62
C LEU A 21 20.29 -8.21 -61.71
N PHE A 22 20.31 -7.64 -62.91
CA PHE A 22 20.60 -6.23 -63.11
C PHE A 22 19.56 -5.33 -62.41
N GLN A 23 18.29 -5.67 -62.53
CA GLN A 23 17.24 -4.93 -61.80
C GLN A 23 17.46 -4.94 -60.29
N ILE A 24 17.70 -6.11 -59.67
CA ILE A 24 17.89 -6.25 -58.23
C ILE A 24 19.21 -5.63 -57.74
N GLN A 25 20.30 -5.81 -58.52
CA GLN A 25 21.63 -5.41 -58.06
C GLN A 25 22.01 -3.99 -58.44
N VAL A 26 21.34 -3.38 -59.42
CA VAL A 26 21.67 -2.02 -59.90
C VAL A 26 20.50 -1.06 -59.68
N LEU A 27 19.31 -1.38 -60.21
CA LEU A 27 18.18 -0.44 -60.14
C LEU A 27 17.49 -0.41 -58.78
N GLU A 28 17.39 -1.56 -58.11
CA GLU A 28 16.74 -1.70 -56.82
C GLU A 28 17.78 -1.93 -55.69
N TYR A 29 19.07 -1.69 -55.94
CA TYR A 29 20.16 -1.92 -54.98
C TYR A 29 19.92 -1.26 -53.63
N ASP A 30 19.58 0.02 -53.59
CA ASP A 30 19.36 0.76 -52.36
C ASP A 30 18.14 0.23 -51.59
N LEU A 31 17.08 -0.20 -52.30
CA LEU A 31 15.91 -0.78 -51.69
C LEU A 31 16.25 -2.12 -51.01
N TYR A 32 16.95 -3.00 -51.71
CA TYR A 32 17.33 -4.33 -51.14
C TYR A 32 18.43 -4.21 -50.12
N LYS A 33 19.35 -3.26 -50.25
CA LYS A 33 20.35 -2.94 -49.25
C LYS A 33 19.68 -2.46 -47.95
N THR A 34 18.75 -1.52 -48.02
CA THR A 34 17.98 -1.02 -46.89
C THR A 34 17.18 -2.14 -46.21
N ARG A 35 16.52 -3.01 -46.98
CA ARG A 35 15.80 -4.18 -46.47
C ARG A 35 16.75 -5.17 -45.78
N SER A 36 17.91 -5.43 -46.38
CA SER A 36 18.94 -6.31 -45.80
C SER A 36 19.50 -5.75 -44.49
N GLU A 37 19.80 -4.45 -44.49
CA GLU A 37 20.27 -3.76 -43.28
C GLU A 37 19.20 -3.74 -42.17
N HIS A 38 17.93 -3.49 -42.51
CA HIS A 38 16.81 -3.56 -41.56
C HIS A 38 16.60 -4.96 -40.99
N ASN A 39 16.82 -6.00 -41.75
CA ASN A 39 16.71 -7.39 -41.28
C ASN A 39 17.91 -7.84 -40.44
N ARG A 40 19.03 -7.13 -40.53
CA ARG A 40 20.28 -7.45 -39.85
C ARG A 40 20.49 -6.67 -38.55
N ILE A 41 19.85 -5.49 -38.42
CA ILE A 41 19.99 -4.63 -37.26
C ILE A 41 18.72 -4.74 -36.39
N GLU A 42 18.90 -5.18 -35.15
CA GLU A 42 17.84 -5.23 -34.14
C GLU A 42 18.11 -4.19 -33.04
N VAL A 43 17.05 -3.47 -32.64
CA VAL A 43 17.08 -2.60 -31.46
C VAL A 43 16.55 -3.38 -30.27
N GLN A 44 17.42 -3.63 -29.29
CA GLN A 44 17.08 -4.35 -28.07
C GLN A 44 17.03 -3.36 -26.91
N PRO A 45 15.91 -3.30 -26.16
CA PRO A 45 15.79 -2.43 -25.01
C PRO A 45 16.68 -2.94 -23.85
N VAL A 46 17.32 -2.00 -23.13
CA VAL A 46 18.17 -2.28 -21.96
C VAL A 46 17.44 -1.81 -20.72
N ALA A 47 17.16 -2.74 -19.80
CA ALA A 47 16.42 -2.43 -18.57
C ALA A 47 17.18 -1.44 -17.69
N ALA A 48 16.46 -0.48 -17.14
CA ALA A 48 16.99 0.41 -16.11
C ALA A 48 17.05 -0.30 -14.75
N GLY A 49 18.02 0.10 -13.94
CA GLY A 49 18.02 -0.29 -12.52
C GLY A 49 16.92 0.46 -11.78
N ARG A 50 16.01 -0.24 -11.11
CA ARG A 50 14.98 0.40 -10.29
C ARG A 50 15.60 1.13 -9.11
N GLY A 51 15.11 2.33 -8.76
CA GLY A 51 15.55 3.11 -7.60
C GLY A 51 15.44 2.32 -6.29
N LEU A 52 16.34 2.55 -5.37
CA LEU A 52 16.33 1.94 -4.04
C LEU A 52 15.39 2.70 -3.11
N ILE A 53 14.88 2.03 -2.08
CA ILE A 53 14.03 2.65 -1.07
C ILE A 53 14.73 2.49 0.28
N PHE A 54 14.97 3.62 0.95
CA PHE A 54 15.63 3.70 2.23
C PHE A 54 14.69 4.23 3.31
N ASP A 55 14.91 3.82 4.54
CA ASP A 55 14.32 4.47 5.69
C ASP A 55 15.01 5.82 5.98
N ARG A 56 14.53 6.54 7.01
CA ARG A 56 15.10 7.84 7.41
C ARG A 56 16.57 7.79 7.83
N ARG A 57 17.11 6.62 8.13
CA ARG A 57 18.50 6.38 8.58
C ARG A 57 19.39 5.75 7.52
N GLY A 58 18.86 5.47 6.34
CA GLY A 58 19.56 4.81 5.25
C GLY A 58 19.51 3.29 5.30
N VAL A 59 18.61 2.69 6.09
CA VAL A 59 18.36 1.24 6.07
C VAL A 59 17.56 0.90 4.82
N LEU A 60 18.00 -0.11 4.07
CA LEU A 60 17.32 -0.58 2.87
C LEU A 60 15.96 -1.22 3.20
N LEU A 61 14.91 -0.72 2.56
CA LEU A 61 13.54 -1.22 2.63
C LEU A 61 13.09 -1.87 1.31
N GLY A 62 13.67 -1.42 0.20
CA GLY A 62 13.46 -1.99 -1.13
C GLY A 62 14.76 -1.94 -1.92
N GLU A 63 15.27 -3.11 -2.31
CA GLU A 63 16.54 -3.27 -3.00
C GLU A 63 16.41 -4.13 -4.25
N ASN A 64 17.46 -4.14 -5.06
CA ASN A 64 17.54 -4.95 -6.26
C ASN A 64 18.59 -6.03 -6.03
N ARG A 65 18.20 -7.31 -6.12
CA ARG A 65 19.11 -8.46 -5.99
C ARG A 65 19.26 -9.20 -7.29
N SER A 66 20.47 -9.63 -7.59
CA SER A 66 20.70 -10.56 -8.69
C SER A 66 20.05 -11.90 -8.37
N VAL A 67 19.27 -12.39 -9.31
CA VAL A 67 18.68 -13.73 -9.28
C VAL A 67 19.12 -14.49 -10.51
N TRP A 68 19.53 -15.72 -10.29
CA TRP A 68 19.90 -16.64 -11.34
C TRP A 68 18.67 -17.40 -11.83
N SER A 69 18.60 -17.64 -13.14
CA SER A 69 17.58 -18.46 -13.76
C SER A 69 18.22 -19.44 -14.72
N LEU A 70 17.62 -20.62 -14.81
CA LEU A 70 18.00 -21.66 -15.75
C LEU A 70 17.02 -21.66 -16.91
N GLY A 71 17.54 -21.60 -18.13
CA GLY A 71 16.77 -21.76 -19.35
C GLY A 71 17.37 -22.81 -20.26
N ILE A 72 16.54 -23.35 -21.15
CA ILE A 72 16.95 -24.27 -22.20
C ILE A 72 16.69 -23.62 -23.55
N VAL A 73 17.67 -23.61 -24.42
CA VAL A 73 17.58 -23.24 -25.82
C VAL A 73 17.40 -24.52 -26.62
N GLU A 74 16.19 -24.80 -27.07
CA GLU A 74 15.80 -26.04 -27.73
C GLU A 74 16.70 -26.36 -28.94
N GLU A 75 17.02 -25.35 -29.74
CA GLU A 75 17.83 -25.50 -30.96
C GLU A 75 19.32 -25.82 -30.70
N LEU A 76 19.76 -25.77 -29.45
CA LEU A 76 21.14 -26.05 -29.01
C LEU A 76 21.25 -27.31 -28.17
N THR A 77 20.16 -28.06 -27.97
CA THR A 77 20.19 -29.36 -27.30
C THR A 77 20.65 -30.46 -28.29
N ASP A 78 21.47 -31.41 -27.85
CA ASP A 78 21.97 -32.52 -28.69
C ASP A 78 21.00 -33.71 -28.81
N GLY A 79 19.80 -33.62 -28.16
CA GLY A 79 18.81 -34.68 -28.12
C GLY A 79 17.44 -34.18 -27.75
N GLU A 80 16.59 -35.07 -27.23
CA GLU A 80 15.27 -34.67 -26.76
C GLU A 80 15.39 -33.77 -25.52
N ILE A 81 14.52 -32.77 -25.44
CA ILE A 81 14.43 -31.84 -24.29
C ILE A 81 14.25 -32.58 -22.96
N ALA A 82 13.55 -33.73 -22.98
CA ALA A 82 13.36 -34.58 -21.82
C ALA A 82 14.69 -35.11 -21.25
N GLU A 83 15.64 -35.47 -22.10
CA GLU A 83 16.97 -35.92 -21.68
C GLU A 83 17.76 -34.77 -21.03
N THR A 84 17.69 -33.57 -21.62
CA THR A 84 18.31 -32.36 -21.04
C THR A 84 17.72 -32.02 -19.67
N ILE A 85 16.40 -32.13 -19.52
CA ILE A 85 15.73 -31.89 -18.22
C ILE A 85 16.17 -32.95 -17.20
N SER A 86 16.29 -34.23 -17.62
CA SER A 86 16.75 -35.30 -16.75
C SER A 86 18.20 -35.08 -16.31
N ALA A 87 19.09 -34.68 -17.22
CA ALA A 87 20.49 -34.36 -16.91
C ALA A 87 20.59 -33.19 -15.92
N VAL A 88 19.82 -32.13 -16.11
CA VAL A 88 19.74 -31.00 -15.16
C VAL A 88 19.21 -31.47 -13.80
N SER A 89 18.16 -32.30 -13.79
CA SER A 89 17.52 -32.80 -12.56
C SER A 89 18.43 -33.73 -11.75
N SER A 90 19.45 -34.32 -12.36
CA SER A 90 20.47 -35.10 -11.64
C SER A 90 21.46 -34.22 -10.86
N LEU A 91 21.60 -32.94 -11.23
CA LEU A 91 22.55 -32.00 -10.63
C LEU A 91 21.90 -31.06 -9.62
N ILE A 92 20.66 -30.69 -9.86
CA ILE A 92 19.89 -29.76 -9.00
C ILE A 92 18.44 -30.21 -8.87
N GLU A 93 17.78 -29.85 -7.79
CA GLU A 93 16.37 -30.15 -7.59
C GLU A 93 15.48 -29.32 -8.53
N ILE A 94 14.70 -29.99 -9.39
CA ILE A 94 13.69 -29.40 -10.26
C ILE A 94 12.30 -29.94 -9.84
N GLN A 95 11.39 -29.03 -9.46
CA GLN A 95 10.04 -29.43 -9.08
C GLN A 95 9.21 -29.82 -10.32
N THR A 96 8.32 -30.80 -10.18
CA THR A 96 7.40 -31.23 -11.25
C THR A 96 6.60 -30.06 -11.82
N SER A 97 6.18 -29.13 -10.95
CA SER A 97 5.47 -27.90 -11.36
C SER A 97 6.31 -26.95 -12.22
N GLU A 98 7.64 -26.97 -12.10
CA GLU A 98 8.55 -26.16 -12.94
C GLU A 98 8.68 -26.79 -14.33
N ILE A 99 8.74 -28.13 -14.40
CA ILE A 99 8.74 -28.89 -15.66
C ILE A 99 7.43 -28.68 -16.43
N GLU A 100 6.27 -28.79 -15.75
CA GLU A 100 4.97 -28.52 -16.37
C GLU A 100 4.87 -27.07 -16.89
N ALA A 101 5.34 -26.12 -16.11
CA ALA A 101 5.37 -24.72 -16.50
C ALA A 101 6.33 -24.45 -17.66
N PHE A 102 7.43 -25.20 -17.77
CA PHE A 102 8.35 -25.16 -18.89
C PHE A 102 7.69 -25.67 -20.17
N HIS A 103 7.02 -26.82 -20.15
CA HIS A 103 6.31 -27.36 -21.32
C HIS A 103 5.22 -26.39 -21.83
N LYS A 104 4.44 -25.77 -20.92
CA LYS A 104 3.46 -24.73 -21.29
C LYS A 104 4.10 -23.48 -21.92
N ARG A 105 5.38 -23.18 -21.60
CA ARG A 105 6.11 -22.08 -22.25
C ARG A 105 6.65 -22.50 -23.60
N LEU A 106 7.06 -23.74 -23.74
CA LEU A 106 7.56 -24.32 -24.99
C LEU A 106 6.50 -24.29 -26.10
N GLU A 107 5.22 -24.54 -25.78
CA GLU A 107 4.09 -24.50 -26.71
C GLU A 107 3.76 -23.09 -27.26
N ARG A 108 4.27 -22.05 -26.63
CA ARG A 108 3.99 -20.66 -27.06
C ARG A 108 4.92 -20.26 -28.20
N ARG A 109 4.37 -19.47 -29.16
CA ARG A 109 5.18 -18.87 -30.23
C ARG A 109 6.33 -18.05 -29.61
N ARG A 110 7.56 -18.35 -29.99
CA ARG A 110 8.80 -17.74 -29.51
C ARG A 110 9.74 -17.43 -30.69
N ARG A 111 10.76 -16.63 -30.39
CA ARG A 111 11.88 -16.45 -31.34
C ARG A 111 12.78 -17.68 -31.31
N PRO A 112 13.31 -18.13 -32.45
CA PRO A 112 14.34 -19.17 -32.48
C PRO A 112 15.54 -18.79 -31.58
N TYR A 113 16.22 -19.79 -31.02
CA TYR A 113 17.37 -19.60 -30.14
C TYR A 113 17.12 -18.79 -28.86
N GLN A 114 15.89 -18.57 -28.50
CA GLN A 114 15.54 -17.93 -27.23
C GLN A 114 15.50 -18.98 -26.11
N ALA A 115 16.29 -18.76 -25.05
CA ALA A 115 16.24 -19.62 -23.87
C ALA A 115 14.86 -19.60 -23.22
N ILE A 116 14.26 -20.77 -23.04
CA ILE A 116 13.00 -20.98 -22.34
C ILE A 116 13.31 -21.24 -20.88
N PRO A 117 12.79 -20.44 -19.92
CA PRO A 117 13.08 -20.66 -18.51
C PRO A 117 12.50 -22.00 -18.02
N LEU A 118 13.37 -22.89 -17.51
CA LEU A 118 13.01 -24.10 -16.79
C LEU A 118 12.82 -23.76 -15.29
N LYS A 119 13.83 -23.17 -14.66
CA LYS A 119 13.78 -22.73 -13.26
C LYS A 119 14.04 -21.24 -13.19
N LEU A 120 13.08 -20.49 -12.64
CA LEU A 120 13.12 -19.02 -12.62
C LEU A 120 14.03 -18.45 -11.53
N ARG A 121 14.37 -19.27 -10.54
CA ARG A 121 15.26 -18.91 -9.43
C ARG A 121 16.14 -20.08 -9.09
N LEU A 122 17.42 -19.91 -9.31
CA LEU A 122 18.47 -20.79 -8.82
C LEU A 122 19.07 -20.19 -7.55
N LEU A 123 19.40 -21.06 -6.63
CA LEU A 123 20.33 -20.72 -5.56
C LEU A 123 21.72 -20.45 -6.17
N GLU A 124 22.55 -19.71 -5.50
CA GLU A 124 23.89 -19.40 -5.99
C GLU A 124 24.74 -20.67 -6.21
N GLU A 125 24.60 -21.63 -5.29
CA GLU A 125 25.23 -22.97 -5.38
C GLU A 125 24.71 -23.76 -6.58
N GLU A 126 23.40 -23.75 -6.83
CA GLU A 126 22.81 -24.41 -8.01
C GLU A 126 23.31 -23.78 -9.32
N ALA A 127 23.37 -22.43 -9.36
CA ALA A 127 23.89 -21.73 -10.53
C ALA A 127 25.38 -22.06 -10.79
N ALA A 128 26.18 -22.16 -9.73
CA ALA A 128 27.58 -22.58 -9.82
C ALA A 128 27.70 -24.02 -10.31
N THR A 129 26.92 -24.96 -9.77
CA THR A 129 26.89 -26.37 -10.17
C THR A 129 26.57 -26.51 -11.65
N ILE A 130 25.54 -25.84 -12.15
CA ILE A 130 25.17 -25.91 -13.57
C ILE A 130 26.26 -25.30 -14.47
N ARG A 131 26.89 -24.20 -14.05
CA ARG A 131 27.95 -23.54 -14.84
C ARG A 131 29.20 -24.41 -14.96
N VAL A 132 29.60 -25.07 -13.88
CA VAL A 132 30.76 -25.97 -13.87
C VAL A 132 30.51 -27.17 -14.81
N ASN A 133 29.28 -27.70 -14.80
CA ASN A 133 28.90 -28.85 -15.63
C ASN A 133 28.34 -28.42 -17.01
N GLY A 134 28.43 -27.14 -17.39
CA GLY A 134 27.86 -26.60 -18.63
C GLY A 134 28.36 -27.31 -19.90
N HIS A 135 29.56 -27.86 -19.88
CA HIS A 135 30.14 -28.63 -21.00
C HIS A 135 29.39 -29.96 -21.28
N MET A 136 28.67 -30.51 -20.29
CA MET A 136 27.82 -31.70 -20.41
C MET A 136 26.34 -31.38 -20.64
N LEU A 137 25.97 -30.12 -20.69
CA LEU A 137 24.59 -29.64 -20.75
C LEU A 137 24.36 -28.74 -21.97
N PRO A 138 24.45 -29.27 -23.21
CA PRO A 138 24.24 -28.48 -24.41
C PRO A 138 22.83 -27.86 -24.40
N GLY A 139 22.73 -26.60 -24.81
CA GLY A 139 21.47 -25.85 -24.82
C GLY A 139 21.05 -25.28 -23.48
N VAL A 140 21.68 -25.64 -22.35
CA VAL A 140 21.36 -25.10 -21.04
C VAL A 140 22.09 -23.79 -20.80
N GLN A 141 21.35 -22.77 -20.38
CA GLN A 141 21.88 -21.43 -20.10
C GLN A 141 21.51 -20.97 -18.70
N VAL A 142 22.50 -20.49 -17.95
CA VAL A 142 22.28 -19.78 -16.69
C VAL A 142 22.37 -18.28 -16.96
N SER A 143 21.28 -17.59 -16.76
CA SER A 143 21.20 -16.13 -16.94
C SER A 143 20.97 -15.43 -15.60
N SER A 144 21.61 -14.26 -15.43
CA SER A 144 21.38 -13.36 -14.31
C SER A 144 20.33 -12.35 -14.69
N SER A 145 19.41 -12.10 -13.78
CA SER A 145 18.43 -11.00 -13.89
C SER A 145 18.35 -10.29 -12.55
N VAL A 146 17.85 -9.06 -12.56
CA VAL A 146 17.65 -8.28 -11.34
C VAL A 146 16.19 -8.41 -10.90
N ALA A 147 15.99 -8.77 -9.64
CA ALA A 147 14.68 -8.85 -9.03
C ALA A 147 14.56 -7.92 -7.82
N ARG A 148 13.40 -7.33 -7.63
CA ARG A 148 13.11 -6.52 -6.45
C ARG A 148 13.08 -7.40 -5.20
N HIS A 149 13.64 -6.89 -4.09
CA HIS A 149 13.64 -7.56 -2.79
C HIS A 149 13.29 -6.58 -1.67
N TYR A 150 12.50 -7.06 -0.71
CA TYR A 150 12.02 -6.29 0.43
C TYR A 150 12.56 -6.94 1.72
N PRO A 151 13.63 -6.39 2.32
CA PRO A 151 14.31 -7.01 3.46
C PRO A 151 13.43 -7.20 4.70
N LEU A 152 12.49 -6.28 4.96
CA LEU A 152 11.57 -6.37 6.09
C LEU A 152 10.33 -7.24 5.81
N GLY A 153 10.17 -7.79 4.60
CA GLY A 153 9.08 -8.69 4.26
C GLY A 153 7.71 -8.13 4.67
N GLU A 154 6.93 -8.92 5.40
CA GLU A 154 5.56 -8.58 5.84
C GLU A 154 5.48 -7.36 6.76
N ILE A 155 6.56 -7.00 7.47
CA ILE A 155 6.58 -5.88 8.42
C ILE A 155 6.34 -4.54 7.71
N SER A 156 6.87 -4.38 6.50
CA SER A 156 6.79 -3.14 5.72
C SER A 156 5.86 -3.20 4.51
N ALA A 157 5.23 -4.35 4.25
CA ALA A 157 4.49 -4.61 3.02
C ALA A 157 3.41 -3.58 2.70
N HIS A 158 2.66 -3.14 3.71
CA HIS A 158 1.58 -2.17 3.50
C HIS A 158 2.07 -0.72 3.32
N ALA A 159 3.25 -0.39 3.83
CA ALA A 159 3.87 0.92 3.65
C ALA A 159 4.62 1.00 2.30
N ILE A 160 5.54 0.07 2.08
CA ILE A 160 6.38 0.06 0.87
C ILE A 160 5.59 -0.43 -0.34
N GLY A 161 4.70 -1.39 -0.14
CA GLY A 161 3.95 -2.01 -1.22
C GLY A 161 4.73 -3.12 -1.90
N SER A 162 4.44 -3.33 -3.19
CA SER A 162 5.10 -4.38 -3.97
C SER A 162 5.04 -4.13 -5.46
N VAL A 163 6.06 -4.58 -6.16
CA VAL A 163 6.01 -4.74 -7.61
C VAL A 163 5.36 -6.08 -7.95
N ARG A 164 4.69 -6.14 -9.10
CA ARG A 164 4.12 -7.36 -9.67
C ARG A 164 4.40 -7.44 -11.16
N ARG A 165 4.28 -8.62 -11.74
CA ARG A 165 4.38 -8.79 -13.19
C ARG A 165 3.37 -7.92 -13.90
N ILE A 166 3.82 -7.28 -14.99
CA ILE A 166 2.98 -6.51 -15.90
C ILE A 166 1.94 -7.44 -16.53
N THR A 167 0.68 -7.05 -16.47
CA THR A 167 -0.46 -7.75 -17.06
C THR A 167 -0.88 -7.10 -18.38
N GLY A 168 -1.76 -7.77 -19.15
CA GLY A 168 -2.31 -7.19 -20.38
C GLY A 168 -3.06 -5.87 -20.16
N ASP A 169 -3.70 -5.71 -18.99
CA ASP A 169 -4.40 -4.48 -18.64
C ASP A 169 -3.44 -3.34 -18.26
N ASP A 170 -2.29 -3.67 -17.69
CA ASP A 170 -1.24 -2.68 -17.46
C ASP A 170 -0.69 -2.12 -18.76
N LEU A 171 -0.46 -2.99 -19.76
CA LEU A 171 0.05 -2.60 -21.09
C LEU A 171 -0.89 -1.67 -21.88
N LYS A 172 -2.14 -1.53 -21.44
CA LYS A 172 -3.07 -0.53 -22.01
C LYS A 172 -2.83 0.88 -21.48
N ARG A 173 -2.18 0.99 -20.32
CA ARG A 173 -1.95 2.26 -19.60
C ARG A 173 -0.49 2.67 -19.53
N LEU A 174 0.43 1.71 -19.65
CA LEU A 174 1.88 1.94 -19.62
C LEU A 174 2.40 2.25 -21.02
N ASP A 175 3.41 3.10 -21.10
CA ASP A 175 4.15 3.30 -22.35
C ASP A 175 4.92 2.02 -22.68
N ARG A 176 4.62 1.45 -23.83
CA ARG A 176 5.23 0.18 -24.28
C ARG A 176 6.72 0.30 -24.55
N THR A 177 7.19 1.48 -24.90
CA THR A 177 8.60 1.75 -25.19
C THR A 177 9.39 1.81 -23.88
N GLU A 178 8.89 2.57 -22.91
CA GLU A 178 9.54 2.70 -21.61
C GLU A 178 9.55 1.37 -20.82
N TYR A 179 8.51 0.56 -20.96
CA TYR A 179 8.40 -0.73 -20.26
C TYR A 179 8.84 -1.94 -21.10
N ALA A 180 9.46 -1.72 -22.28
CA ALA A 180 9.84 -2.81 -23.19
C ALA A 180 10.85 -3.82 -22.58
N ALA A 181 11.76 -3.35 -21.71
CA ALA A 181 12.74 -4.19 -21.02
C ALA A 181 12.30 -4.63 -19.61
N THR A 182 11.16 -4.15 -19.14
CA THR A 182 10.71 -4.32 -17.76
C THR A 182 9.61 -5.37 -17.66
N ARG A 183 9.71 -6.25 -16.67
CA ARG A 183 8.72 -7.31 -16.42
C ARG A 183 7.81 -7.01 -15.22
N TYR A 184 8.12 -6.01 -14.44
CA TYR A 184 7.46 -5.68 -13.19
C TYR A 184 7.08 -4.20 -13.14
N VAL A 185 5.98 -3.92 -12.46
CA VAL A 185 5.47 -2.57 -12.21
C VAL A 185 5.00 -2.47 -10.76
N GLY A 186 5.15 -1.32 -10.11
CA GLY A 186 4.61 -1.06 -8.79
C GLY A 186 3.09 -1.14 -8.78
N LYS A 187 2.53 -1.86 -7.83
CA LYS A 187 1.08 -2.10 -7.75
C LYS A 187 0.46 -1.58 -6.47
N ARG A 188 1.23 -1.38 -5.43
CA ARG A 188 0.76 -0.95 -4.11
C ARG A 188 1.82 -0.10 -3.41
N GLY A 189 1.38 0.71 -2.44
CA GLY A 189 2.23 1.51 -1.57
C GLY A 189 3.13 2.49 -2.32
N ILE A 190 4.29 2.77 -1.75
CA ILE A 190 5.33 3.64 -2.33
C ILE A 190 5.77 3.16 -3.71
N GLU A 191 5.87 1.85 -3.91
CA GLU A 191 6.23 1.27 -5.20
C GLU A 191 5.26 1.65 -6.33
N ALA A 192 3.96 1.81 -6.02
CA ALA A 192 2.95 2.22 -7.01
C ALA A 192 2.87 3.74 -7.14
N PHE A 193 2.96 4.47 -6.04
CA PHE A 193 2.83 5.93 -6.05
C PHE A 193 4.00 6.59 -6.80
N TYR A 194 5.22 6.12 -6.53
CA TYR A 194 6.45 6.62 -7.14
C TYR A 194 6.97 5.73 -8.27
N GLU A 195 6.09 4.96 -8.95
CA GLU A 195 6.47 4.07 -10.04
C GLU A 195 7.33 4.77 -11.08
N HIS A 196 6.90 5.94 -11.55
CA HIS A 196 7.60 6.71 -12.58
C HIS A 196 9.03 7.10 -12.15
N SER A 197 9.20 7.57 -10.92
CA SER A 197 10.50 7.95 -10.39
C SER A 197 11.41 6.74 -10.12
N LEU A 198 10.82 5.65 -9.60
CA LEU A 198 11.57 4.43 -9.26
C LEU A 198 11.96 3.62 -10.48
N HIS A 199 11.18 3.65 -11.57
CA HIS A 199 11.38 2.80 -12.75
C HIS A 199 12.67 3.14 -13.49
N GLY A 200 13.01 4.42 -13.62
CA GLY A 200 14.12 4.92 -14.43
C GLY A 200 13.82 4.94 -15.92
N GLN A 201 14.82 5.25 -16.74
CA GLN A 201 14.67 5.37 -18.18
C GLN A 201 15.33 4.19 -18.89
N VAL A 202 14.60 3.56 -19.81
CA VAL A 202 15.11 2.42 -20.58
C VAL A 202 16.17 2.87 -21.57
N GLY A 203 17.27 2.13 -21.63
CA GLY A 203 18.29 2.29 -22.67
C GLY A 203 18.00 1.44 -23.90
N HIS A 204 18.79 1.61 -24.91
CA HIS A 204 18.68 0.85 -26.17
C HIS A 204 20.05 0.43 -26.65
N ARG A 205 20.18 -0.82 -27.09
CA ARG A 205 21.34 -1.29 -27.83
C ARG A 205 20.94 -1.71 -29.25
N ARG A 206 21.69 -1.25 -30.22
CA ARG A 206 21.56 -1.68 -31.61
C ARG A 206 22.56 -2.80 -31.84
N VAL A 207 22.05 -3.95 -32.22
CA VAL A 207 22.86 -5.14 -32.46
C VAL A 207 22.70 -5.62 -33.90
N GLU A 208 23.78 -6.11 -34.46
CA GLU A 208 23.75 -6.86 -35.71
C GLU A 208 23.45 -8.32 -35.39
N VAL A 209 22.45 -8.87 -36.08
CA VAL A 209 22.01 -10.26 -35.89
C VAL A 209 22.16 -11.05 -37.18
N ASP A 210 22.43 -12.36 -37.06
CA ASP A 210 22.41 -13.28 -38.17
C ASP A 210 20.97 -13.63 -38.59
N VAL A 211 20.81 -14.43 -39.64
CA VAL A 211 19.51 -14.92 -40.14
C VAL A 211 18.72 -15.74 -39.12
N ARG A 212 19.38 -16.21 -38.07
CA ARG A 212 18.81 -16.98 -36.96
C ARG A 212 18.53 -16.13 -35.73
N GLY A 213 18.81 -14.80 -35.79
CA GLY A 213 18.59 -13.87 -34.69
C GLY A 213 19.69 -13.87 -33.60
N ARG A 214 20.85 -14.53 -33.87
CA ARG A 214 21.99 -14.48 -32.95
C ARG A 214 22.74 -13.16 -33.10
N VAL A 215 23.06 -12.53 -31.98
CA VAL A 215 23.87 -11.29 -31.96
C VAL A 215 25.29 -11.59 -32.45
N ILE A 216 25.69 -10.91 -33.54
CA ILE A 216 27.04 -11.00 -34.10
C ILE A 216 27.93 -9.96 -33.42
N ARG A 217 27.46 -8.71 -33.32
CA ARG A 217 28.18 -7.61 -32.65
C ARG A 217 27.21 -6.51 -32.20
N GLU A 218 27.63 -5.74 -31.21
CA GLU A 218 26.97 -4.52 -30.79
C GLU A 218 27.45 -3.35 -31.64
N LEU A 219 26.51 -2.57 -32.18
CA LEU A 219 26.79 -1.42 -33.05
C LEU A 219 26.74 -0.09 -32.27
N GLU A 220 25.78 0.05 -31.36
CA GLU A 220 25.57 1.25 -30.55
C GLU A 220 24.92 0.84 -29.21
N LEU A 221 25.36 1.46 -28.14
CA LEU A 221 24.75 1.32 -26.82
C LEU A 221 24.38 2.71 -26.30
N ARG A 222 23.08 2.90 -26.03
CA ARG A 222 22.57 4.00 -25.20
C ARG A 222 22.26 3.40 -23.84
N PRO A 223 23.04 3.72 -22.81
CA PRO A 223 22.83 3.16 -21.48
C PRO A 223 21.46 3.55 -20.93
N SER A 224 20.90 2.71 -20.08
CA SER A 224 19.70 3.02 -19.31
C SER A 224 20.06 3.95 -18.14
N GLU A 225 19.12 4.79 -17.72
CA GLU A 225 19.26 5.62 -16.54
C GLU A 225 18.54 4.97 -15.36
N LYS A 226 19.28 4.77 -14.26
CA LYS A 226 18.72 4.22 -13.01
C LYS A 226 17.60 5.12 -12.49
N GLY A 227 16.54 4.52 -11.95
CA GLY A 227 15.49 5.23 -11.23
C GLY A 227 16.00 5.94 -9.98
N THR A 228 15.28 6.97 -9.57
CA THR A 228 15.60 7.78 -8.40
C THR A 228 15.47 6.96 -7.12
N ASP A 229 16.47 7.03 -6.26
CA ASP A 229 16.43 6.45 -4.92
C ASP A 229 15.52 7.29 -4.02
N LEU A 230 14.66 6.64 -3.22
CA LEU A 230 13.76 7.32 -2.31
C LEU A 230 14.22 7.14 -0.87
N ARG A 231 14.22 8.24 -0.12
CA ARG A 231 14.42 8.23 1.32
C ARG A 231 13.10 8.55 2.01
N LEU A 232 12.65 7.65 2.90
CA LEU A 232 11.39 7.78 3.60
C LEU A 232 11.56 8.41 4.98
N HIS A 233 10.50 9.04 5.50
CA HIS A 233 10.40 9.41 6.91
C HIS A 233 10.30 8.18 7.84
N LEU A 234 9.92 7.03 7.32
CA LEU A 234 9.74 5.78 8.05
C LEU A 234 11.02 5.40 8.81
N ASP A 235 10.87 5.06 10.09
CA ASP A 235 11.92 4.51 10.94
C ASP A 235 11.72 3.00 11.07
N SER A 236 12.62 2.22 10.49
CA SER A 236 12.51 0.75 10.45
C SER A 236 12.42 0.11 11.83
N ARG A 237 13.08 0.69 12.84
CA ARG A 237 13.01 0.20 14.23
C ARG A 237 11.64 0.42 14.84
N LEU A 238 11.05 1.60 14.61
CA LEU A 238 9.70 1.90 15.07
C LEU A 238 8.67 1.06 14.34
N GLN A 239 8.86 0.83 13.04
CA GLN A 239 8.02 -0.05 12.22
C GLN A 239 8.03 -1.49 12.76
N ILE A 240 9.21 -2.04 13.05
CA ILE A 240 9.38 -3.38 13.62
C ILE A 240 8.74 -3.46 15.01
N LEU A 241 8.99 -2.46 15.88
CA LEU A 241 8.39 -2.40 17.20
C LEU A 241 6.87 -2.39 17.14
N ALA A 242 6.28 -1.50 16.33
CA ALA A 242 4.84 -1.39 16.16
C ALA A 242 4.22 -2.70 15.64
N TYR A 243 4.86 -3.33 14.67
CA TYR A 243 4.44 -4.63 14.14
C TYR A 243 4.48 -5.74 15.21
N THR A 244 5.55 -5.79 16.00
CA THR A 244 5.75 -6.79 17.06
C THR A 244 4.76 -6.61 18.20
N VAL A 245 4.54 -5.36 18.66
CA VAL A 245 3.60 -5.05 19.75
C VAL A 245 2.15 -5.35 19.34
N LEU A 246 1.79 -5.11 18.10
CA LEU A 246 0.45 -5.46 17.60
C LEU A 246 0.23 -6.99 17.62
N GLY A 247 1.28 -7.78 17.46
CA GLY A 247 1.24 -9.25 17.58
C GLY A 247 0.28 -9.87 16.57
N ALA A 248 -0.53 -10.83 17.03
CA ALA A 248 -1.53 -11.51 16.19
C ALA A 248 -2.86 -10.73 16.07
N ARG A 249 -2.97 -9.55 16.69
CA ARG A 249 -4.22 -8.77 16.68
C ARG A 249 -4.44 -8.15 15.30
N ARG A 250 -5.70 -8.11 14.87
CA ARG A 250 -6.11 -7.30 13.72
C ARG A 250 -6.06 -5.83 14.10
N GLY A 251 -5.46 -5.01 13.26
CA GLY A 251 -5.43 -3.57 13.50
C GLY A 251 -4.36 -2.84 12.69
N ALA A 252 -4.20 -1.57 13.03
CA ALA A 252 -3.19 -0.71 12.42
C ALA A 252 -2.52 0.16 13.48
N VAL A 253 -1.26 0.53 13.21
CA VAL A 253 -0.51 1.53 13.96
C VAL A 253 0.03 2.55 12.97
N VAL A 254 -0.23 3.83 13.21
CA VAL A 254 0.33 4.94 12.45
C VAL A 254 0.99 5.91 13.42
N ALA A 255 2.23 6.29 13.12
CA ALA A 255 2.98 7.30 13.87
C ALA A 255 3.44 8.42 12.92
N ILE A 256 3.16 9.67 13.30
CA ILE A 256 3.49 10.86 12.51
C ILE A 256 4.36 11.78 13.37
N ASP A 257 5.41 12.34 12.80
CA ASP A 257 6.14 13.47 13.40
C ASP A 257 5.34 14.76 13.16
N PRO A 258 4.79 15.39 14.20
CA PRO A 258 3.93 16.57 14.04
C PRO A 258 4.67 17.80 13.48
N ARG A 259 6.00 17.84 13.53
CA ARG A 259 6.81 18.95 13.03
C ARG A 259 6.99 18.90 11.52
N SER A 260 7.11 17.69 10.96
CA SER A 260 7.40 17.49 9.54
C SER A 260 6.21 16.94 8.74
N GLY A 261 5.20 16.37 9.40
CA GLY A 261 4.16 15.57 8.76
C GLY A 261 4.67 14.16 8.34
N GLY A 262 5.94 13.84 8.62
CA GLY A 262 6.56 12.59 8.20
C GLY A 262 5.95 11.38 8.89
N ILE A 263 5.55 10.36 8.12
CA ILE A 263 5.03 9.09 8.64
C ILE A 263 6.21 8.23 9.08
N LEU A 264 6.39 8.11 10.39
CA LEU A 264 7.49 7.37 11.01
C LEU A 264 7.25 5.86 11.07
N ALA A 265 5.99 5.44 11.16
CA ALA A 265 5.57 4.05 11.09
C ALA A 265 4.17 3.95 10.53
N MET A 266 3.91 2.92 9.71
CA MET A 266 2.60 2.58 9.17
C MET A 266 2.47 1.06 9.07
N VAL A 267 1.79 0.47 10.04
CA VAL A 267 1.59 -0.97 10.18
C VAL A 267 0.13 -1.32 9.97
N SER A 268 -0.13 -2.38 9.23
CA SER A 268 -1.45 -3.01 9.11
C SER A 268 -1.30 -4.52 9.32
N ARG A 269 -2.13 -5.12 10.18
CA ARG A 269 -2.13 -6.57 10.44
C ARG A 269 -3.53 -7.16 10.31
N PRO A 270 -3.63 -8.43 9.86
CA PRO A 270 -2.53 -9.24 9.34
C PRO A 270 -1.93 -8.66 8.06
N SER A 271 -0.73 -9.13 7.71
CA SER A 271 0.04 -8.65 6.57
C SER A 271 0.44 -9.83 5.65
N TYR A 272 1.25 -9.57 4.65
CA TYR A 272 1.73 -10.54 3.68
C TYR A 272 3.19 -10.26 3.30
N ASP A 273 3.92 -11.29 2.86
CA ASP A 273 5.27 -11.06 2.33
C ASP A 273 5.21 -10.56 0.87
N PRO A 274 5.65 -9.31 0.58
CA PRO A 274 5.64 -8.75 -0.77
C PRO A 274 6.59 -9.48 -1.72
N ASN A 275 7.61 -10.19 -1.22
CA ASN A 275 8.53 -10.98 -2.02
C ASN A 275 7.83 -12.15 -2.73
N LEU A 276 6.68 -12.62 -2.23
CA LEU A 276 5.86 -13.64 -2.89
C LEU A 276 5.47 -13.23 -4.32
N PHE A 277 5.11 -11.96 -4.52
CA PHE A 277 4.70 -11.44 -5.83
C PHE A 277 5.88 -11.32 -6.80
N VAL A 278 7.07 -11.05 -6.29
CA VAL A 278 8.29 -10.93 -7.08
C VAL A 278 8.78 -12.31 -7.53
N ARG A 279 8.74 -13.31 -6.64
CA ARG A 279 9.18 -14.68 -6.97
C ARG A 279 8.22 -15.44 -7.89
N GLY A 280 7.03 -14.93 -8.09
CA GLY A 280 5.98 -15.60 -8.85
C GLY A 280 5.13 -16.50 -7.96
N MET A 281 4.01 -15.99 -7.52
CA MET A 281 3.05 -16.69 -6.66
C MET A 281 2.25 -17.71 -7.47
N LYS A 282 2.05 -18.92 -6.93
CA LYS A 282 1.13 -19.90 -7.50
C LYS A 282 -0.32 -19.44 -7.33
N SER A 283 -1.20 -19.82 -8.25
CA SER A 283 -2.63 -19.42 -8.18
C SER A 283 -3.30 -19.81 -6.86
N GLY A 284 -2.91 -20.95 -6.27
CA GLY A 284 -3.39 -21.38 -4.95
C GLY A 284 -2.94 -20.47 -3.82
N GLU A 285 -1.66 -20.05 -3.81
CA GLU A 285 -1.12 -19.12 -2.79
C GLU A 285 -1.83 -17.76 -2.87
N TYR A 286 -2.06 -17.24 -4.09
CA TYR A 286 -2.80 -16.00 -4.27
C TYR A 286 -4.24 -16.11 -3.78
N ARG A 287 -4.91 -17.22 -4.08
CA ARG A 287 -6.27 -17.48 -3.62
C ARG A 287 -6.35 -17.51 -2.10
N THR A 288 -5.41 -18.20 -1.44
CA THR A 288 -5.32 -18.23 0.03
C THR A 288 -5.23 -16.83 0.62
N LEU A 289 -4.44 -15.92 0.03
CA LEU A 289 -4.33 -14.54 0.51
C LEU A 289 -5.56 -13.69 0.19
N SER A 290 -6.14 -13.84 -1.02
CA SER A 290 -7.23 -12.98 -1.49
C SER A 290 -8.59 -13.37 -0.90
N GLU A 291 -8.82 -14.66 -0.63
CA GLU A 291 -10.07 -15.19 -0.07
C GLU A 291 -10.01 -15.35 1.47
N SER A 292 -8.87 -15.02 2.07
CA SER A 292 -8.71 -15.06 3.52
C SER A 292 -9.68 -14.11 4.23
N ARG A 293 -10.43 -14.61 5.20
CA ARG A 293 -11.29 -13.80 6.08
C ARG A 293 -10.52 -12.78 6.91
N GLU A 294 -9.22 -13.02 7.09
CA GLU A 294 -8.31 -12.12 7.79
C GLU A 294 -7.91 -10.91 6.96
N LEU A 295 -8.20 -10.91 5.64
CA LEU A 295 -7.91 -9.83 4.69
C LEU A 295 -6.47 -9.31 4.79
N PRO A 296 -5.43 -10.16 4.62
CA PRO A 296 -4.03 -9.73 4.76
C PRO A 296 -3.59 -8.71 3.68
N LEU A 297 -4.27 -8.67 2.54
CA LEU A 297 -4.00 -7.71 1.46
C LEU A 297 -4.65 -6.34 1.68
N PHE A 298 -5.53 -6.21 2.67
CA PHE A 298 -6.24 -4.96 2.97
C PHE A 298 -5.41 -4.08 3.91
N ASN A 299 -5.07 -2.88 3.46
CA ASN A 299 -4.31 -1.92 4.27
C ASN A 299 -5.24 -1.18 5.24
N ARG A 300 -5.34 -1.69 6.46
CA ARG A 300 -6.19 -1.12 7.50
C ARG A 300 -5.79 0.28 7.92
N ALA A 301 -4.51 0.62 7.78
CA ALA A 301 -3.99 1.93 8.18
C ALA A 301 -4.59 3.08 7.36
N VAL A 302 -4.85 2.82 6.07
CA VAL A 302 -5.24 3.86 5.11
C VAL A 302 -6.58 3.61 4.41
N GLN A 303 -7.04 2.36 4.36
CA GLN A 303 -8.31 1.97 3.71
C GLN A 303 -9.40 1.60 4.72
N GLY A 304 -9.00 1.16 5.92
CA GLY A 304 -9.95 0.81 6.99
C GLY A 304 -10.66 2.05 7.51
N GLN A 305 -11.98 2.03 7.53
CA GLN A 305 -12.83 3.13 7.97
C GLN A 305 -13.59 2.71 9.22
N TYR A 306 -13.32 3.38 10.33
CA TYR A 306 -13.82 3.02 11.65
C TYR A 306 -14.44 4.24 12.35
N ALA A 307 -15.41 4.00 13.22
CA ALA A 307 -15.94 5.06 14.08
C ALA A 307 -14.84 5.52 15.06
N PRO A 308 -14.49 6.82 15.10
CA PRO A 308 -13.42 7.32 15.96
C PRO A 308 -13.74 7.22 17.47
N GLY A 309 -15.00 7.16 17.83
CA GLY A 309 -15.42 7.14 19.22
C GLY A 309 -14.96 8.39 19.98
N SER A 310 -14.62 8.22 21.27
CA SER A 310 -14.24 9.33 22.16
C SER A 310 -13.00 10.12 21.72
N THR A 311 -12.21 9.62 20.74
CA THR A 311 -11.08 10.38 20.18
C THR A 311 -11.56 11.63 19.41
N PHE A 312 -12.82 11.69 19.06
CA PHE A 312 -13.44 12.83 18.40
C PHE A 312 -13.87 13.95 19.37
N LYS A 313 -14.05 13.64 20.66
CA LYS A 313 -14.53 14.60 21.67
C LYS A 313 -13.68 15.85 21.82
N PRO A 314 -12.34 15.81 21.78
CA PRO A 314 -11.52 17.02 21.81
C PRO A 314 -11.82 17.98 20.64
N ILE A 315 -12.12 17.46 19.44
CA ILE A 315 -12.52 18.27 18.30
C ILE A 315 -13.87 18.96 18.58
N VAL A 316 -14.84 18.23 19.14
CA VAL A 316 -16.16 18.78 19.50
C VAL A 316 -16.02 19.87 20.56
N GLY A 317 -15.17 19.65 21.57
CA GLY A 317 -14.89 20.62 22.63
C GLY A 317 -14.29 21.93 22.09
N LEU A 318 -13.21 21.82 21.28
CA LEU A 318 -12.59 22.99 20.66
C LEU A 318 -13.54 23.72 19.71
N ALA A 319 -14.32 22.98 18.90
CA ALA A 319 -15.33 23.57 18.03
C ALA A 319 -16.34 24.42 18.82
N ALA A 320 -16.81 23.90 19.94
CA ALA A 320 -17.81 24.57 20.74
C ALA A 320 -17.26 25.81 21.46
N VAL A 321 -16.06 25.73 22.02
CA VAL A 321 -15.39 26.90 22.66
C VAL A 321 -15.10 27.97 21.60
N SER A 322 -14.54 27.60 20.45
CA SER A 322 -14.22 28.57 19.39
C SER A 322 -15.45 29.27 18.78
N LYS A 323 -16.62 28.64 18.88
CA LYS A 323 -17.91 29.20 18.42
C LYS A 323 -18.68 29.91 19.53
N GLY A 324 -18.15 29.98 20.74
CA GLY A 324 -18.84 30.56 21.90
C GLY A 324 -20.10 29.81 22.35
N VAL A 325 -20.22 28.52 21.97
CA VAL A 325 -21.34 27.66 22.37
C VAL A 325 -21.18 27.21 23.83
N THR A 326 -19.94 27.10 24.30
CA THR A 326 -19.58 26.81 25.68
C THR A 326 -18.32 27.57 26.09
N SER A 327 -18.00 27.58 27.39
CA SER A 327 -16.71 28.02 27.93
C SER A 327 -16.08 26.91 28.75
N TRP A 328 -14.81 27.06 29.13
CA TRP A 328 -14.11 26.09 29.95
C TRP A 328 -14.70 25.94 31.36
N ASP A 329 -15.35 26.99 31.86
CA ASP A 329 -15.95 27.07 33.22
C ASP A 329 -17.43 26.69 33.21
N GLU A 330 -18.07 26.55 32.04
CA GLU A 330 -19.48 26.14 31.96
C GLU A 330 -19.64 24.69 32.40
N THR A 331 -20.51 24.46 33.36
CA THR A 331 -20.80 23.14 33.91
C THR A 331 -22.17 22.64 33.54
N ILE A 332 -22.30 21.34 33.36
CA ILE A 332 -23.58 20.63 33.26
C ILE A 332 -23.68 19.53 34.31
N VAL A 333 -24.90 19.08 34.60
CA VAL A 333 -25.13 17.91 35.48
C VAL A 333 -25.21 16.66 34.64
N ASP A 334 -24.18 15.83 34.69
CA ASP A 334 -24.16 14.50 34.10
C ASP A 334 -24.87 13.52 35.02
N ARG A 335 -26.07 13.07 34.63
CA ARG A 335 -26.93 12.12 35.35
C ARG A 335 -26.77 10.68 34.84
N GLY A 336 -25.76 10.40 34.03
CA GLY A 336 -25.55 9.11 33.39
C GLY A 336 -26.40 8.91 32.12
N TRP A 337 -27.25 9.85 31.78
CA TRP A 337 -28.09 9.78 30.58
C TRP A 337 -28.47 11.17 30.03
N PHE A 338 -28.75 11.20 28.75
CA PHE A 338 -29.20 12.38 28.02
C PHE A 338 -30.50 12.08 27.25
N LYS A 339 -31.39 13.05 27.16
CA LYS A 339 -32.64 12.93 26.43
C LYS A 339 -32.92 14.19 25.64
N LEU A 340 -33.19 14.06 24.36
CA LEU A 340 -33.62 15.15 23.52
C LEU A 340 -35.04 15.61 23.93
N ARG A 341 -35.24 16.93 23.96
CA ARG A 341 -36.54 17.53 24.27
C ARG A 341 -37.58 17.00 23.28
N GLY A 342 -38.71 16.51 23.78
CA GLY A 342 -39.81 15.99 22.98
C GLY A 342 -39.61 14.56 22.44
N GLN A 343 -38.51 13.90 22.75
CA GLN A 343 -38.25 12.50 22.34
C GLN A 343 -38.30 11.53 23.54
N GLN A 344 -38.69 10.29 23.29
CA GLN A 344 -38.69 9.25 24.32
C GLN A 344 -37.35 8.53 24.46
N ARG A 345 -36.51 8.60 23.43
CA ARG A 345 -35.20 7.91 23.39
C ARG A 345 -34.25 8.49 24.42
N ILE A 346 -33.62 7.59 25.19
CA ILE A 346 -32.58 7.89 26.18
C ILE A 346 -31.22 7.49 25.59
N TYR A 347 -30.25 8.39 25.63
CA TYR A 347 -28.85 8.17 25.29
C TYR A 347 -28.06 8.01 26.58
N ARG A 348 -27.40 6.85 26.77
CA ARG A 348 -26.75 6.48 28.03
C ARG A 348 -25.28 6.84 28.00
N ASP A 349 -24.74 7.21 29.16
CA ASP A 349 -23.31 7.30 29.38
C ASP A 349 -22.70 5.90 29.47
N TRP A 350 -21.36 5.80 29.35
CA TRP A 350 -20.64 4.55 29.55
C TRP A 350 -20.67 4.08 31.02
N SER A 351 -20.85 5.01 31.97
CA SER A 351 -20.98 4.76 33.41
C SER A 351 -22.36 4.25 33.83
N TRP A 352 -23.36 4.30 32.96
CA TRP A 352 -24.74 3.92 33.27
C TRP A 352 -24.89 2.41 33.40
N THR A 353 -25.53 1.96 34.48
CA THR A 353 -26.00 0.57 34.64
C THR A 353 -27.50 0.54 34.97
N PRO A 354 -28.21 -0.60 34.83
CA PRO A 354 -29.61 -0.72 35.22
C PRO A 354 -29.84 -0.49 36.73
N GLU A 355 -28.86 -0.84 37.57
CA GLU A 355 -28.92 -0.74 39.03
C GLU A 355 -28.57 0.65 39.53
N ASP A 356 -27.68 1.34 38.79
CA ASP A 356 -27.28 2.71 39.08
C ASP A 356 -27.29 3.52 37.79
N ALA A 357 -28.12 4.55 37.74
CA ALA A 357 -28.14 5.46 36.60
C ALA A 357 -26.76 6.07 36.33
N GLY A 358 -25.83 5.92 37.26
CA GLY A 358 -24.48 6.42 37.17
C GLY A 358 -24.49 7.95 37.15
N GLY A 359 -23.63 8.47 36.25
CA GLY A 359 -23.44 9.89 36.09
C GLY A 359 -22.22 10.40 36.82
N GLN A 360 -21.69 11.47 36.30
CA GLN A 360 -20.44 12.02 36.77
C GLN A 360 -20.63 13.28 37.61
N GLY A 361 -21.91 13.65 37.88
CA GLY A 361 -22.25 14.82 38.66
C GLY A 361 -22.03 16.14 37.89
N ILE A 362 -21.45 17.12 38.54
CA ILE A 362 -21.10 18.39 37.91
C ILE A 362 -19.87 18.23 37.06
N VAL A 363 -19.97 18.52 35.77
CA VAL A 363 -18.91 18.30 34.77
C VAL A 363 -18.71 19.59 33.96
N ASP A 364 -17.49 20.07 33.92
CA ASP A 364 -16.99 21.07 32.98
C ASP A 364 -16.36 20.43 31.75
N LEU A 365 -15.90 21.19 30.78
CA LEU A 365 -15.29 20.68 29.56
C LEU A 365 -14.01 19.86 29.86
N ARG A 366 -13.16 20.34 30.78
CA ARG A 366 -11.93 19.64 31.18
C ARG A 366 -12.24 18.25 31.75
N ARG A 367 -13.19 18.19 32.69
CA ARG A 367 -13.63 16.94 33.30
C ARG A 367 -14.30 16.01 32.29
N ALA A 368 -15.09 16.58 31.37
CA ALA A 368 -15.73 15.83 30.31
C ALA A 368 -14.72 15.13 29.39
N ILE A 369 -13.55 15.74 29.13
CA ILE A 369 -12.47 15.13 28.36
C ILE A 369 -11.81 13.99 29.14
N TYR A 370 -11.25 14.25 30.36
CA TYR A 370 -10.49 13.22 31.04
C TYR A 370 -11.34 12.09 31.60
N ARG A 371 -12.63 12.34 31.87
CA ARG A 371 -13.62 11.31 32.27
C ARG A 371 -14.35 10.72 31.08
N SER A 372 -14.17 11.26 29.90
CA SER A 372 -14.86 10.83 28.68
C SER A 372 -16.40 10.83 28.82
N SER A 373 -17.02 11.86 29.47
CA SER A 373 -18.46 11.96 29.64
C SER A 373 -19.16 11.98 28.28
N ASN A 374 -20.08 11.06 28.02
CA ASN A 374 -20.90 11.09 26.82
C ASN A 374 -22.02 12.16 26.95
N VAL A 375 -22.60 12.29 28.13
CA VAL A 375 -23.71 13.23 28.38
C VAL A 375 -23.31 14.64 28.05
N TYR A 376 -22.11 15.08 28.48
CA TYR A 376 -21.59 16.40 28.14
C TYR A 376 -21.51 16.61 26.62
N PHE A 377 -20.98 15.65 25.90
CA PHE A 377 -20.79 15.78 24.45
C PHE A 377 -22.07 15.57 23.65
N TYR A 378 -23.07 14.87 24.17
CA TYR A 378 -24.42 14.82 23.58
C TYR A 378 -25.08 16.21 23.61
N ASP A 379 -25.05 16.89 24.75
CA ASP A 379 -25.55 18.26 24.90
C ASP A 379 -24.79 19.21 23.99
N LEU A 380 -23.47 19.20 24.08
CA LEU A 380 -22.60 20.12 23.37
C LEU A 380 -22.76 20.01 21.85
N ALA A 381 -22.77 18.80 21.29
CA ALA A 381 -22.97 18.58 19.87
C ALA A 381 -24.34 19.04 19.38
N THR A 382 -25.38 18.84 20.21
CA THR A 382 -26.75 19.28 19.90
C THR A 382 -26.84 20.82 19.83
N ARG A 383 -26.16 21.53 20.71
CA ARG A 383 -26.05 23.01 20.72
C ARG A 383 -25.23 23.52 19.54
N LEU A 384 -24.11 22.87 19.22
CA LEU A 384 -23.19 23.22 18.13
C LEU A 384 -23.78 22.98 16.74
N LYS A 385 -24.64 21.97 16.60
CA LYS A 385 -25.22 21.44 15.34
C LYS A 385 -24.20 20.82 14.39
N VAL A 386 -24.67 19.91 13.55
CA VAL A 386 -23.82 19.08 12.69
C VAL A 386 -22.99 19.86 11.68
N ASP A 387 -23.58 20.86 11.02
CA ASP A 387 -22.89 21.55 9.93
C ASP A 387 -21.69 22.36 10.45
N ALA A 388 -21.86 23.03 11.60
CA ALA A 388 -20.74 23.73 12.24
C ALA A 388 -19.65 22.76 12.72
N LEU A 389 -20.05 21.61 13.27
CA LEU A 389 -19.13 20.57 13.71
C LEU A 389 -18.37 19.94 12.54
N SER A 390 -19.06 19.64 11.43
CA SER A 390 -18.46 19.05 10.24
C SER A 390 -17.43 20.00 9.60
N VAL A 391 -17.79 21.28 9.43
CA VAL A 391 -16.85 22.29 8.90
C VAL A 391 -15.62 22.44 9.78
N PHE A 392 -15.79 22.44 11.10
CA PHE A 392 -14.66 22.52 12.02
C PHE A 392 -13.78 21.26 11.99
N ALA A 393 -14.39 20.07 12.01
CA ALA A 393 -13.68 18.80 11.98
C ALA A 393 -12.90 18.58 10.68
N HIS A 394 -13.38 19.13 9.57
CA HIS A 394 -12.68 19.07 8.28
C HIS A 394 -11.29 19.73 8.33
N GLN A 395 -11.11 20.77 9.14
CA GLN A 395 -9.81 21.43 9.32
C GLN A 395 -8.73 20.53 9.94
N PHE A 396 -9.13 19.40 10.55
CA PHE A 396 -8.23 18.38 11.08
C PHE A 396 -7.89 17.28 10.06
N GLY A 397 -8.28 17.44 8.79
CA GLY A 397 -8.06 16.47 7.72
C GLY A 397 -9.07 15.32 7.70
N LEU A 398 -10.22 15.46 8.35
CA LEU A 398 -11.28 14.47 8.30
C LEU A 398 -12.18 14.67 7.08
N GLY A 399 -12.64 13.57 6.47
CA GLY A 399 -13.53 13.60 5.32
C GLY A 399 -12.84 13.88 3.97
N SER A 400 -11.51 13.77 3.92
CA SER A 400 -10.71 13.88 2.70
C SER A 400 -9.42 13.09 2.81
N ASP A 401 -8.83 12.71 1.67
CA ASP A 401 -7.45 12.21 1.64
C ASP A 401 -6.51 13.39 1.85
N THR A 402 -5.85 13.41 2.99
CA THR A 402 -4.94 14.49 3.39
C THR A 402 -3.47 14.12 3.21
N ALA A 403 -3.16 12.88 2.89
CA ALA A 403 -1.79 12.42 2.71
C ALA A 403 -1.27 12.77 1.31
N LEU A 404 -0.02 13.26 1.22
CA LEU A 404 0.56 13.68 -0.07
C LEU A 404 0.93 12.53 -0.98
N ASP A 405 1.36 11.41 -0.42
CA ASP A 405 1.99 10.31 -1.15
C ASP A 405 1.62 8.91 -0.61
N VAL A 406 0.42 8.79 -0.07
CA VAL A 406 -0.10 7.50 0.40
C VAL A 406 -1.09 6.93 -0.61
N TYR A 407 -0.71 5.81 -1.20
CA TYR A 407 -1.49 5.20 -2.28
C TYR A 407 -2.83 4.63 -1.81
N GLN A 408 -3.92 5.03 -2.48
CA GLN A 408 -5.29 4.56 -2.21
C GLN A 408 -5.76 4.80 -0.76
N ALA A 409 -5.39 5.92 -0.16
CA ALA A 409 -5.97 6.32 1.11
C ALA A 409 -7.46 6.63 0.94
N ALA A 410 -8.27 6.22 1.92
CA ALA A 410 -9.70 6.48 1.91
C ALA A 410 -10.00 7.81 2.59
N ASP A 411 -10.96 8.55 2.03
CA ASP A 411 -11.40 9.87 2.54
C ASP A 411 -12.10 9.78 3.91
N GLY A 412 -12.52 8.60 4.34
CA GLY A 412 -13.43 8.48 5.47
C GLY A 412 -14.83 9.01 5.15
N ILE A 413 -15.66 9.16 6.17
CA ILE A 413 -16.97 9.80 6.05
C ILE A 413 -17.08 10.85 7.16
N LEU A 414 -17.07 12.12 6.79
CA LEU A 414 -17.40 13.25 7.68
C LEU A 414 -18.83 13.70 7.36
N PRO A 415 -19.83 13.20 8.09
CA PRO A 415 -21.22 13.38 7.72
C PRO A 415 -21.71 14.80 8.05
N ASN A 416 -22.57 15.32 7.19
CA ASN A 416 -23.38 16.52 7.38
C ASN A 416 -24.77 16.31 6.77
N ARG A 417 -25.61 17.32 6.73
CA ARG A 417 -26.97 17.23 6.16
C ARG A 417 -26.94 16.87 4.68
N GLU A 418 -26.12 17.57 3.93
CA GLU A 418 -25.97 17.37 2.48
C GLU A 418 -25.47 15.96 2.16
N TRP A 419 -24.45 15.50 2.87
CA TRP A 419 -23.93 14.15 2.72
C TRP A 419 -25.01 13.08 2.97
N LYS A 420 -25.80 13.21 4.05
CA LYS A 420 -26.82 12.21 4.38
C LYS A 420 -27.92 12.17 3.33
N TYR A 421 -28.37 13.35 2.88
CA TYR A 421 -29.37 13.44 1.82
C TYR A 421 -28.84 12.83 0.51
N GLY A 422 -27.63 13.18 0.09
CA GLY A 422 -27.02 12.67 -1.13
C GLY A 422 -26.70 11.18 -1.10
N ALA A 423 -26.19 10.68 0.02
CA ALA A 423 -25.76 9.29 0.15
C ALA A 423 -26.89 8.30 0.50
N ARG A 424 -27.99 8.77 1.14
CA ARG A 424 -29.07 7.92 1.67
C ARG A 424 -30.48 8.34 1.28
N GLY A 425 -30.66 9.53 0.71
CA GLY A 425 -32.00 10.08 0.42
C GLY A 425 -32.81 10.39 1.67
N GLU A 426 -32.16 10.63 2.82
CA GLU A 426 -32.80 10.86 4.11
C GLU A 426 -32.37 12.20 4.70
N ASP A 427 -33.31 12.85 5.41
CA ASP A 427 -33.00 14.05 6.17
C ASP A 427 -32.09 13.76 7.37
N TRP A 428 -31.40 14.79 7.83
CA TRP A 428 -30.61 14.73 9.05
C TRP A 428 -31.47 14.91 10.29
N TYR A 429 -31.41 13.97 11.22
CA TYR A 429 -32.11 14.06 12.49
C TYR A 429 -31.17 14.50 13.62
N THR A 430 -31.72 15.17 14.63
CA THR A 430 -30.94 15.61 15.81
C THR A 430 -30.27 14.43 16.52
N GLY A 431 -30.87 13.25 16.48
CA GLY A 431 -30.28 12.00 17.00
C GLY A 431 -28.99 11.58 16.31
N ASP A 432 -28.82 11.93 15.02
CA ASP A 432 -27.56 11.67 14.31
C ASP A 432 -26.44 12.59 14.85
N THR A 433 -26.80 13.84 15.17
CA THR A 433 -25.86 14.79 15.79
C THR A 433 -25.42 14.33 17.19
N VAL A 434 -26.34 13.80 18.00
CA VAL A 434 -26.01 13.22 19.31
C VAL A 434 -24.96 12.13 19.18
N ASN A 435 -25.15 11.18 18.24
CA ASN A 435 -24.21 10.09 18.00
C ASN A 435 -22.86 10.62 17.47
N MET A 436 -22.88 11.60 16.56
CA MET A 436 -21.66 12.21 16.01
C MET A 436 -20.87 12.93 17.10
N GLY A 437 -21.52 13.54 18.10
CA GLY A 437 -20.86 14.22 19.22
C GLY A 437 -19.91 13.35 20.03
N ILE A 438 -20.09 12.03 20.00
CA ILE A 438 -19.20 11.06 20.65
C ILE A 438 -18.40 10.24 19.65
N GLY A 439 -18.31 10.69 18.40
CA GLY A 439 -17.54 10.03 17.35
C GLY A 439 -18.15 8.71 16.85
N GLN A 440 -19.48 8.60 16.86
CA GLN A 440 -20.24 7.43 16.41
C GLN A 440 -21.27 7.81 15.32
N GLY A 441 -22.12 6.87 14.96
CA GLY A 441 -23.16 7.06 13.93
C GLY A 441 -22.58 6.89 12.53
N HIS A 442 -22.69 7.91 11.68
CA HIS A 442 -22.22 7.88 10.30
C HIS A 442 -20.77 8.32 10.13
N LEU A 443 -20.13 8.85 11.18
CA LEU A 443 -18.74 9.29 11.15
C LEU A 443 -17.80 8.10 11.07
N LEU A 444 -17.01 8.04 10.00
CA LEU A 444 -15.98 7.01 9.78
C LEU A 444 -14.66 7.67 9.40
N VAL A 445 -13.58 7.22 10.01
CA VAL A 445 -12.23 7.75 9.79
C VAL A 445 -11.22 6.61 9.63
N THR A 446 -10.12 6.88 8.94
CA THR A 446 -9.01 5.93 8.85
C THR A 446 -8.05 6.10 10.03
N PRO A 447 -7.27 5.07 10.40
CA PRO A 447 -6.18 5.22 11.38
C PRO A 447 -5.17 6.31 11.00
N LEU A 448 -4.90 6.51 9.71
CA LEU A 448 -4.05 7.60 9.24
C LEU A 448 -4.66 8.97 9.57
N GLN A 449 -5.96 9.15 9.34
CA GLN A 449 -6.66 10.38 9.71
C GLN A 449 -6.65 10.61 11.22
N LEU A 450 -6.82 9.55 12.04
CA LEU A 450 -6.70 9.69 13.51
C LEU A 450 -5.29 10.09 13.94
N ALA A 451 -4.26 9.53 13.31
CA ALA A 451 -2.88 9.94 13.57
C ALA A 451 -2.63 11.40 13.15
N THR A 452 -3.26 11.83 12.05
CA THR A 452 -3.23 13.24 11.61
C THR A 452 -3.88 14.15 12.65
N VAL A 453 -5.06 13.79 13.14
CA VAL A 453 -5.75 14.53 14.23
C VAL A 453 -4.84 14.64 15.46
N ALA A 454 -4.21 13.55 15.88
CA ALA A 454 -3.26 13.57 17.01
C ALA A 454 -2.07 14.49 16.74
N SER A 455 -1.56 14.50 15.50
CA SER A 455 -0.48 15.41 15.07
C SER A 455 -0.91 16.88 15.11
N VAL A 456 -2.16 17.18 14.71
CA VAL A 456 -2.75 18.55 14.77
C VAL A 456 -2.81 19.04 16.22
N PHE A 457 -3.26 18.21 17.17
CA PHE A 457 -3.26 18.54 18.60
C PHE A 457 -1.84 18.78 19.12
N ALA A 458 -0.90 17.88 18.81
CA ALA A 458 0.50 18.02 19.21
C ALA A 458 1.16 19.30 18.71
N ALA A 459 0.73 19.79 17.53
CA ALA A 459 1.21 21.01 16.91
C ALA A 459 0.32 22.26 17.18
N ARG A 460 -0.61 22.17 18.12
CA ARG A 460 -1.53 23.27 18.51
C ARG A 460 -2.25 23.89 17.32
N GLY A 461 -2.83 23.02 16.47
CA GLY A 461 -3.59 23.41 15.30
C GLY A 461 -2.76 23.74 14.05
N ARG A 462 -1.44 23.82 14.15
CA ARG A 462 -0.55 24.00 12.99
C ARG A 462 -0.03 22.64 12.54
N TRP A 463 -0.36 22.20 11.36
CA TRP A 463 0.03 20.87 10.91
C TRP A 463 0.45 20.84 9.44
N LYS A 464 1.27 19.87 9.12
CA LYS A 464 1.69 19.55 7.77
C LYS A 464 1.00 18.27 7.32
N GLN A 465 0.72 18.17 6.03
CA GLN A 465 0.11 16.97 5.46
C GLN A 465 1.01 15.74 5.67
N PRO A 466 0.44 14.61 6.07
CA PRO A 466 1.19 13.37 6.20
C PRO A 466 1.87 12.96 4.90
N ARG A 467 3.12 12.51 5.00
CA ARG A 467 3.89 12.04 3.85
C ARG A 467 4.89 10.95 4.21
N MET A 468 5.18 10.09 3.26
CA MET A 468 6.14 9.00 3.40
C MET A 468 7.53 9.40 2.97
N VAL A 469 7.68 10.08 1.83
CA VAL A 469 8.97 10.42 1.22
C VAL A 469 9.51 11.75 1.74
N MET A 470 10.78 11.78 2.08
CA MET A 470 11.52 13.01 2.43
C MET A 470 11.82 13.78 1.16
N SER A 471 11.34 15.00 1.06
CA SER A 471 11.69 15.90 -0.05
C SER A 471 12.93 16.72 0.29
N GLU A 472 13.82 16.87 -0.66
CA GLU A 472 15.00 17.77 -0.48
C GLU A 472 14.59 19.25 -0.41
N ASN A 473 13.44 19.60 -0.98
CA ASN A 473 12.88 20.96 -0.98
C ASN A 473 11.70 21.10 0.01
N GLU A 474 11.91 20.77 1.27
CA GLU A 474 10.87 20.85 2.32
C GLU A 474 10.19 22.23 2.48
N SER A 475 10.85 23.29 2.03
CA SER A 475 10.39 24.67 2.23
C SER A 475 9.32 25.14 1.23
N MET A 476 9.15 24.50 0.08
CA MET A 476 8.28 25.01 -0.99
C MET A 476 6.93 24.29 -1.17
N GLU A 477 6.78 23.04 -0.71
CA GLU A 477 5.59 22.23 -1.05
C GLU A 477 4.55 22.08 0.05
N ASN A 478 4.85 22.47 1.28
CA ASN A 478 3.95 22.22 2.41
C ASN A 478 3.72 23.47 3.26
N SER A 479 2.91 24.40 2.77
CA SER A 479 2.38 25.46 3.64
C SER A 479 1.62 24.81 4.78
N PRO A 480 1.97 25.09 6.05
CA PRO A 480 1.28 24.49 7.18
C PRO A 480 -0.20 24.87 7.15
N ALA A 481 -1.06 23.85 7.18
CA ALA A 481 -2.47 24.07 7.40
C ALA A 481 -2.68 24.52 8.86
N SER A 482 -3.69 25.35 9.09
CA SER A 482 -4.02 25.85 10.43
C SER A 482 -5.49 25.65 10.71
N VAL A 483 -5.77 25.12 11.90
CA VAL A 483 -7.13 25.10 12.45
C VAL A 483 -7.46 26.50 12.98
N THR A 484 -8.48 27.11 12.43
CA THR A 484 -8.91 28.46 12.80
C THR A 484 -10.01 28.43 13.86
N GLY A 485 -10.03 29.40 14.74
CA GLY A 485 -11.06 29.62 15.76
C GLY A 485 -10.55 29.47 17.20
N PRO A 486 -9.93 28.37 17.63
CA PRO A 486 -9.42 28.25 18.98
C PRO A 486 -8.26 29.22 19.26
N SER A 487 -8.25 29.82 20.44
CA SER A 487 -7.13 30.62 20.94
C SER A 487 -5.97 29.71 21.39
N GLU A 488 -4.80 30.29 21.59
CA GLU A 488 -3.65 29.57 22.13
C GLU A 488 -3.98 28.98 23.51
N LYS A 489 -4.72 29.71 24.34
CA LYS A 489 -5.19 29.21 25.64
C LYS A 489 -6.10 27.98 25.49
N ASP A 490 -6.98 27.96 24.49
CA ASP A 490 -7.89 26.84 24.26
C ASP A 490 -7.11 25.55 23.88
N TRP A 491 -6.05 25.70 23.09
CA TRP A 491 -5.16 24.58 22.76
C TRP A 491 -4.43 24.05 24.01
N GLU A 492 -3.87 24.93 24.86
CA GLU A 492 -3.17 24.48 26.08
C GLU A 492 -4.13 23.79 27.04
N LEU A 493 -5.31 24.37 27.31
CA LEU A 493 -6.30 23.76 28.20
C LEU A 493 -6.80 22.40 27.66
N MET A 494 -6.95 22.28 26.34
CA MET A 494 -7.34 21.00 25.73
C MET A 494 -6.24 19.95 25.86
N ILE A 495 -4.98 20.32 25.63
CA ILE A 495 -3.84 19.42 25.79
C ILE A 495 -3.71 18.97 27.25
N GLU A 496 -3.83 19.88 28.22
CA GLU A 496 -3.83 19.53 29.64
C GLU A 496 -4.97 18.55 29.99
N ALA A 497 -6.17 18.78 29.48
CA ALA A 497 -7.30 17.87 29.70
C ALA A 497 -7.06 16.48 29.09
N MET A 498 -6.40 16.41 27.92
CA MET A 498 -6.00 15.15 27.29
C MET A 498 -4.86 14.45 28.04
N GLU A 499 -3.93 15.19 28.64
CA GLU A 499 -2.89 14.61 29.51
C GLU A 499 -3.52 14.01 30.78
N GLU A 500 -4.53 14.64 31.35
CA GLU A 500 -5.26 14.15 32.51
C GLU A 500 -6.00 12.82 32.27
N VAL A 501 -6.33 12.48 31.05
CA VAL A 501 -6.87 11.15 30.70
C VAL A 501 -5.97 10.03 31.24
N VAL A 502 -4.66 10.25 31.24
CA VAL A 502 -3.62 9.30 31.63
C VAL A 502 -3.08 9.59 33.03
N HIS A 503 -2.78 10.86 33.31
CA HIS A 503 -1.97 11.24 34.49
C HIS A 503 -2.80 11.61 35.71
N ARG A 504 -4.12 11.84 35.54
CA ARG A 504 -4.98 12.14 36.67
C ARG A 504 -5.32 10.87 37.46
N GLY A 505 -4.59 10.60 38.49
CA GLY A 505 -4.78 9.44 39.37
C GLY A 505 -4.97 9.83 40.82
N ASP A 506 -5.50 8.91 41.59
CA ASP A 506 -5.54 8.90 43.09
C ASP A 506 -6.22 10.11 43.74
N ARG A 507 -7.26 10.66 43.09
CA ARG A 507 -8.04 11.78 43.65
C ARG A 507 -9.45 11.38 44.12
N GLY A 508 -9.64 10.08 44.44
CA GLY A 508 -10.92 9.56 44.89
C GLY A 508 -11.79 8.92 43.82
N ILE A 509 -12.86 8.25 44.26
CA ILE A 509 -13.80 7.55 43.38
C ILE A 509 -14.46 8.56 42.41
N GLY A 510 -14.34 8.28 41.11
CA GLY A 510 -15.00 9.05 40.07
C GLY A 510 -14.23 10.28 39.57
N ASP A 511 -12.99 10.54 40.02
CA ASP A 511 -12.20 11.69 39.54
C ASP A 511 -10.88 11.31 38.81
N ASN A 512 -10.65 10.01 38.56
CA ASN A 512 -9.47 9.54 37.84
C ASN A 512 -9.66 9.64 36.33
N GLY A 513 -8.56 9.88 35.61
CA GLY A 513 -8.55 9.79 34.14
C GLY A 513 -8.91 8.38 33.66
N THR A 514 -9.61 8.27 32.53
CA THR A 514 -10.12 6.98 32.02
C THR A 514 -9.03 5.97 31.67
N ALA A 515 -7.81 6.40 31.37
CA ALA A 515 -6.66 5.55 31.09
C ALA A 515 -5.70 5.39 32.27
N TRP A 516 -6.01 5.97 33.42
CA TRP A 516 -5.20 5.88 34.62
C TRP A 516 -5.03 4.46 35.07
N GLY A 517 -4.62 3.68 35.41
CA GLY A 517 -4.52 2.29 35.85
C GLY A 517 -4.08 1.29 34.80
N TYR A 518 -4.04 1.68 33.54
CA TYR A 518 -3.55 0.84 32.46
C TYR A 518 -2.10 1.10 32.08
N ILE A 519 -1.53 2.20 32.57
CA ILE A 519 -0.19 2.64 32.26
C ILE A 519 0.66 2.46 33.52
N GLY A 520 1.62 1.57 33.44
CA GLY A 520 2.55 1.33 34.55
C GLY A 520 3.24 2.63 35.01
N ARG A 521 3.52 2.75 36.31
CA ARG A 521 4.02 3.96 36.98
C ARG A 521 5.30 4.59 36.40
N ASN A 522 5.94 3.94 35.42
CA ASN A 522 7.24 4.36 34.87
C ASN A 522 7.17 4.84 33.40
N ILE A 523 5.99 5.05 32.83
CA ILE A 523 5.87 5.47 31.43
C ILE A 523 5.29 6.87 31.40
N THR A 524 6.08 7.83 30.95
CA THR A 524 5.65 9.22 30.75
C THR A 524 5.03 9.35 29.36
N TYR A 525 3.69 9.37 29.25
CA TYR A 525 2.98 9.74 28.05
C TYR A 525 2.57 11.20 28.14
N ARG A 526 2.78 11.96 27.07
CA ARG A 526 2.36 13.36 27.07
C ARG A 526 0.92 13.59 26.64
N MET A 527 0.30 12.67 25.91
CA MET A 527 -1.11 12.75 25.54
C MET A 527 -1.75 11.38 25.34
N ALA A 528 -2.95 11.18 25.84
CA ALA A 528 -3.83 10.08 25.48
C ALA A 528 -5.23 10.59 25.21
N VAL A 529 -5.93 9.97 24.26
CA VAL A 529 -7.22 10.47 23.80
C VAL A 529 -8.39 9.67 24.33
N SER A 530 -8.23 8.63 25.09
CA SER A 530 -9.25 7.89 25.82
C SER A 530 -9.11 6.37 25.76
N TYR A 531 -9.36 5.73 26.90
CA TYR A 531 -9.33 4.27 27.06
C TYR A 531 -10.48 3.53 26.36
N THR A 532 -11.64 4.15 26.22
CA THR A 532 -12.81 3.54 25.57
C THR A 532 -12.53 3.07 24.14
N HIS A 533 -11.46 3.56 23.54
CA HIS A 533 -11.06 3.24 22.17
C HIS A 533 -10.43 1.86 22.02
N LEU A 534 -9.80 1.31 23.04
CA LEU A 534 -9.25 -0.06 23.00
C LEU A 534 -10.32 -1.15 23.00
N ARG A 535 -11.55 -0.85 23.42
CA ARG A 535 -12.71 -1.76 23.36
C ARG A 535 -13.69 -1.46 22.20
N ALA A 536 -13.69 -0.28 21.65
CA ALA A 536 -14.64 0.11 20.60
C ALA A 536 -14.30 -0.46 19.21
N HIS A 537 -13.14 -1.06 19.04
CA HIS A 537 -12.70 -1.70 17.79
C HIS A 537 -13.10 -3.18 17.64
N GLU A 538 -14.12 -3.65 18.35
CA GLU A 538 -14.91 -4.78 17.86
C GLU A 538 -15.73 -4.29 16.66
N THR A 539 -15.12 -4.38 15.50
CA THR A 539 -15.67 -3.89 14.23
C THR A 539 -16.96 -4.59 13.89
N ARG A 540 -17.82 -3.94 13.12
CA ARG A 540 -19.01 -4.53 12.48
C ARG A 540 -18.69 -5.83 11.74
N GLU A 541 -17.46 -6.08 11.36
CA GLU A 541 -16.94 -7.29 10.74
C GLU A 541 -16.96 -8.50 11.71
N ASP A 542 -16.78 -8.29 13.02
CA ASP A 542 -16.83 -9.37 14.03
C ASP A 542 -18.25 -9.72 14.48
N ARG A 543 -19.27 -8.93 14.12
CA ARG A 543 -20.69 -9.19 14.45
C ARG A 543 -21.46 -9.98 13.38
N GLY A 544 -20.82 -10.38 12.28
CA GLY A 544 -21.44 -11.06 11.14
C GLY A 544 -21.55 -12.59 11.23
N GLY A 545 -21.35 -13.22 12.38
CA GLY A 545 -21.55 -14.64 12.58
C GLY A 545 -22.94 -14.94 13.18
N PRO A 546 -23.73 -15.93 12.66
CA PRO A 546 -25.00 -16.31 13.27
C PRO A 546 -24.76 -16.88 14.66
N GLY A 547 -25.38 -16.28 15.65
CA GLY A 547 -25.26 -16.65 17.06
C GLY A 547 -25.57 -18.14 17.28
N ARG A 548 -24.57 -18.91 17.67
CA ARG A 548 -24.79 -20.21 18.30
C ARG A 548 -25.43 -19.96 19.67
N ARG A 549 -26.72 -20.15 19.72
CA ARG A 549 -27.47 -20.33 20.99
C ARG A 549 -26.84 -21.51 21.73
N GLY A 550 -26.09 -21.24 22.76
CA GLY A 550 -25.64 -22.23 23.72
C GLY A 550 -26.86 -22.84 24.42
N LYS A 551 -27.16 -24.10 24.15
CA LYS A 551 -28.08 -24.92 24.98
C LYS A 551 -27.47 -25.00 26.37
N LYS A 552 -28.09 -24.38 27.35
CA LYS A 552 -27.92 -24.74 28.77
C LYS A 552 -28.33 -26.19 28.95
N MET A 553 -27.37 -27.10 29.12
CA MET A 553 -27.64 -28.39 29.74
C MET A 553 -27.91 -28.15 31.23
N ARG A 554 -29.16 -28.41 31.64
CA ARG A 554 -29.51 -28.69 33.03
C ARG A 554 -28.94 -30.07 33.36
N GLY A 555 -27.95 -30.12 34.21
CA GLY A 555 -27.57 -31.33 34.92
C GLY A 555 -28.52 -31.54 36.07
N GLY A 556 -29.28 -32.63 36.02
CA GLY A 556 -29.93 -33.20 37.17
C GLY A 556 -29.09 -34.39 37.66
N GLY A 557 -29.02 -34.56 38.94
CA GLY A 557 -28.43 -35.69 39.66
C GLY A 557 -27.58 -35.23 40.79
#